data_8dbfbbfac358940c7cdf46b33499ae91
#
_entry.id   8dbfbbfac358940c7cdf46b33499ae91
#
_cell.length_a   1.000
_cell.length_b   1.000
_cell.length_c   1.000
_cell.angle_alpha   90.00
_cell.angle_beta   90.00
_cell.angle_gamma   90.00
#
_symmetry.space_group_name_H-M   'P 1'
#
loop_
_entity.id
_entity.type
_entity.pdbx_description
1 polymer ?
#
loop_
_entity_poly.entity_id
_entity_poly.type
_entity_poly.pdbx_seq_one_letter_code
_entity_poly.pdbx_strand_id
1 'polypeptide(L)'
;MDTNILLESGTNELEVLEFTLGNNHYGINVAKIREILTYQPVTPVPNSHPSVEGIFMPRDTMITVVNLKRCLGMPEDGENKGLFIITNFNKLNIAFHVDAVIGIHRVSWESIIKPDSTINTENNSASTGVIKMDDKLIIILDFEKIVSDISPETGLKVSDVDNMVSRERCDSPILIAEDSPLLSRLITDWLKKAGYTNLI
;
A
#
# COMPACT_ATOMS: atom_id res chain seq x y z
N MET A 1 5.52 6.11 47.49
CA MET A 1 6.11 5.14 46.55
C MET A 1 5.35 5.30 45.24
N ASP A 2 5.84 6.20 44.41
CA ASP A 2 5.22 6.46 43.11
C ASP A 2 5.65 5.35 42.16
N THR A 3 4.72 4.47 41.84
CA THR A 3 4.88 3.49 40.77
C THR A 3 4.74 4.22 39.42
N ASN A 4 5.85 4.71 38.92
CA ASN A 4 5.95 5.15 37.53
C ASN A 4 5.79 3.91 36.66
N ILE A 5 4.56 3.63 36.23
CA ILE A 5 4.31 2.71 35.12
C ILE A 5 4.85 3.45 33.89
N LEU A 6 6.06 3.12 33.52
CA LEU A 6 6.58 3.40 32.17
C LEU A 6 5.63 2.68 31.21
N LEU A 7 4.62 3.40 30.73
CA LEU A 7 4.02 3.10 29.45
C LEU A 7 5.16 3.22 28.46
N GLU A 8 5.70 2.08 28.03
CA GLU A 8 6.50 2.03 26.81
C GLU A 8 5.60 2.59 25.72
N SER A 9 5.79 3.88 25.45
CA SER A 9 5.25 4.50 24.25
C SER A 9 5.76 3.67 23.09
N GLY A 10 4.85 3.03 22.37
CA GLY A 10 5.18 2.27 21.17
C GLY A 10 6.12 3.13 20.35
N THR A 11 7.22 2.55 19.90
CA THR A 11 8.24 3.24 19.13
C THR A 11 7.55 3.94 17.96
N ASN A 12 7.60 5.28 17.95
CA ASN A 12 7.00 6.10 16.89
C ASN A 12 7.85 5.97 15.59
N GLU A 13 8.27 4.73 15.30
CA GLU A 13 9.21 4.40 14.24
C GLU A 13 8.55 3.46 13.23
N LEU A 14 8.90 3.67 11.97
CA LEU A 14 8.54 2.83 10.84
C LEU A 14 9.78 2.14 10.31
N GLU A 15 9.72 0.84 10.07
CA GLU A 15 10.75 0.11 9.33
C GLU A 15 10.40 0.12 7.84
N VAL A 16 11.28 0.72 7.05
CA VAL A 16 11.12 0.88 5.60
C VAL A 16 12.19 0.08 4.88
N LEU A 17 11.78 -0.83 3.99
CA LEU A 17 12.67 -1.47 3.05
C LEU A 17 12.92 -0.52 1.88
N GLU A 18 14.16 -0.12 1.67
CA GLU A 18 14.60 0.66 0.52
C GLU A 18 14.90 -0.27 -0.66
N PHE A 19 14.36 0.09 -1.82
CA PHE A 19 14.63 -0.57 -3.09
C PHE A 19 14.79 0.45 -4.22
N THR A 20 15.30 0.02 -5.37
CA THR A 20 15.53 0.90 -6.52
C THR A 20 14.70 0.49 -7.72
N LEU A 21 14.31 1.49 -8.52
CA LEU A 21 13.78 1.38 -9.87
C LEU A 21 14.56 2.38 -10.73
N GLY A 22 15.41 1.90 -11.61
CA GLY A 22 16.41 2.73 -12.28
C GLY A 22 17.33 3.41 -11.28
N ASN A 23 17.48 4.71 -11.39
CA ASN A 23 18.31 5.52 -10.49
C ASN A 23 17.54 6.09 -9.27
N ASN A 24 16.27 5.77 -9.12
CA ASN A 24 15.43 6.32 -8.07
C ASN A 24 15.27 5.35 -6.90
N HIS A 25 15.15 5.91 -5.69
CA HIS A 25 14.98 5.18 -4.45
C HIS A 25 13.55 5.22 -3.96
N TYR A 26 13.02 4.05 -3.65
CA TYR A 26 11.66 3.86 -3.17
C TYR A 26 11.66 3.07 -1.87
N GLY A 27 10.56 3.15 -1.14
CA GLY A 27 10.38 2.47 0.13
C GLY A 27 9.03 1.78 0.27
N ILE A 28 9.04 0.66 0.99
CA ILE A 28 7.83 -0.04 1.45
C ILE A 28 7.96 -0.35 2.94
N ASN A 29 6.85 -0.26 3.68
CA ASN A 29 6.81 -0.71 5.06
C ASN A 29 7.12 -2.21 5.17
N VAL A 30 8.13 -2.56 5.96
CA VAL A 30 8.57 -3.95 6.18
C VAL A 30 7.45 -4.85 6.68
N ALA A 31 6.53 -4.32 7.49
CA ALA A 31 5.38 -5.07 8.01
C ALA A 31 4.46 -5.64 6.90
N LYS A 32 4.53 -5.08 5.68
CA LYS A 32 3.75 -5.56 4.52
C LYS A 32 4.47 -6.61 3.71
N ILE A 33 5.75 -6.85 3.98
CA ILE A 33 6.61 -7.77 3.23
C ILE A 33 6.53 -9.17 3.85
N ARG A 34 6.28 -10.15 3.01
CA ARG A 34 6.34 -11.54 3.40
C ARG A 34 7.74 -12.14 3.19
N GLU A 35 8.29 -11.94 2.00
CA GLU A 35 9.61 -12.46 1.61
C GLU A 35 10.16 -11.71 0.39
N ILE A 36 11.46 -11.83 0.15
CA ILE A 36 12.13 -11.30 -1.03
C ILE A 36 12.77 -12.46 -1.76
N LEU A 37 12.50 -12.57 -3.06
CA LEU A 37 13.06 -13.61 -3.92
C LEU A 37 13.86 -13.01 -5.06
N THR A 38 14.85 -13.75 -5.55
CA THR A 38 15.50 -13.47 -6.82
C THR A 38 14.51 -13.67 -7.96
N TYR A 39 14.68 -12.94 -9.05
CA TYR A 39 13.88 -13.08 -10.25
C TYR A 39 13.75 -14.55 -10.68
N GLN A 40 12.55 -14.94 -11.02
CA GLN A 40 12.23 -16.23 -11.61
C GLN A 40 11.43 -16.02 -12.89
N PRO A 41 11.49 -16.94 -13.85
CA PRO A 41 10.71 -16.84 -15.08
C PRO A 41 9.21 -16.69 -14.78
N VAL A 42 8.60 -15.70 -15.40
CA VAL A 42 7.18 -15.35 -15.23
C VAL A 42 6.43 -15.83 -16.47
N THR A 43 5.27 -16.46 -16.27
CA THR A 43 4.37 -16.84 -17.35
C THR A 43 3.38 -15.71 -17.61
N PRO A 44 3.41 -15.06 -18.79
CA PRO A 44 2.47 -14.00 -19.11
C PRO A 44 1.02 -14.50 -19.11
N VAL A 45 0.10 -13.66 -18.61
CA VAL A 45 -1.34 -13.94 -18.61
C VAL A 45 -2.02 -13.11 -19.71
N PRO A 46 -2.71 -13.73 -20.67
CA PRO A 46 -3.43 -13.00 -21.71
C PRO A 46 -4.50 -12.05 -21.11
N ASN A 47 -4.64 -10.86 -21.69
CA ASN A 47 -5.61 -9.84 -21.30
C ASN A 47 -5.48 -9.36 -19.83
N SER A 48 -4.32 -9.56 -19.19
CA SER A 48 -4.04 -8.98 -17.87
C SER A 48 -3.83 -7.46 -17.97
N HIS A 49 -3.89 -6.80 -16.80
CA HIS A 49 -3.56 -5.37 -16.71
C HIS A 49 -2.13 -5.11 -17.24
N PRO A 50 -1.86 -3.99 -17.94
CA PRO A 50 -0.54 -3.69 -18.51
C PRO A 50 0.62 -3.75 -17.52
N SER A 51 0.37 -3.40 -16.25
CA SER A 51 1.37 -3.48 -15.19
C SER A 51 1.61 -4.89 -14.65
N VAL A 52 0.76 -5.87 -15.01
CA VAL A 52 0.96 -7.28 -14.63
C VAL A 52 1.94 -7.91 -15.60
N GLU A 53 3.06 -8.40 -15.08
CA GLU A 53 4.08 -9.10 -15.85
C GLU A 53 3.65 -10.54 -16.17
N GLY A 54 2.92 -11.15 -15.24
CA GLY A 54 2.39 -12.49 -15.35
C GLY A 54 2.23 -13.18 -14.00
N ILE A 55 2.39 -14.49 -14.00
CA ILE A 55 2.32 -15.34 -12.81
C ILE A 55 3.56 -16.23 -12.71
N PHE A 56 3.97 -16.54 -11.49
CA PHE A 56 4.93 -17.60 -11.19
C PHE A 56 4.45 -18.42 -9.98
N MET A 57 5.01 -19.61 -9.79
CA MET A 57 4.53 -20.55 -8.78
C MET A 57 5.70 -21.06 -7.93
N PRO A 58 6.15 -20.32 -6.92
CA PRO A 58 7.10 -20.82 -5.96
C PRO A 58 6.38 -21.74 -4.96
N ARG A 59 6.89 -22.95 -4.75
CA ARG A 59 6.37 -23.87 -3.72
C ARG A 59 4.84 -24.09 -3.77
N ASP A 60 4.30 -24.36 -4.95
CA ASP A 60 2.87 -24.64 -5.19
C ASP A 60 1.89 -23.47 -4.87
N THR A 61 2.39 -22.28 -4.66
CA THR A 61 1.55 -21.10 -4.48
C THR A 61 1.64 -20.20 -5.72
N MET A 62 0.50 -19.97 -6.37
CA MET A 62 0.43 -19.05 -7.50
C MET A 62 0.54 -17.60 -7.00
N ILE A 63 1.46 -16.84 -7.58
CA ILE A 63 1.71 -15.43 -7.22
C ILE A 63 1.66 -14.60 -8.49
N THR A 64 0.89 -13.52 -8.45
CA THR A 64 0.84 -12.52 -9.53
C THR A 64 2.04 -11.59 -9.41
N VAL A 65 2.74 -11.36 -10.53
CA VAL A 65 3.87 -10.45 -10.61
C VAL A 65 3.45 -9.13 -11.21
N VAL A 66 3.69 -8.06 -10.48
CA VAL A 66 3.43 -6.67 -10.87
C VAL A 66 4.75 -5.97 -11.12
N ASN A 67 4.92 -5.41 -12.31
CA ASN A 67 6.08 -4.61 -12.68
C ASN A 67 5.90 -3.18 -12.18
N LEU A 68 6.67 -2.78 -11.16
CA LEU A 68 6.54 -1.44 -10.57
C LEU A 68 6.98 -0.32 -11.53
N LYS A 69 7.93 -0.55 -12.42
CA LYS A 69 8.29 0.45 -13.43
C LYS A 69 7.11 0.79 -14.32
N ARG A 70 6.35 -0.23 -14.78
CA ARG A 70 5.13 -0.02 -15.55
C ARG A 70 4.06 0.71 -14.76
N CYS A 71 3.87 0.36 -13.48
CA CYS A 71 2.91 1.05 -12.62
C CYS A 71 3.21 2.55 -12.48
N LEU A 72 4.50 2.91 -12.44
CA LEU A 72 4.96 4.27 -12.26
C LEU A 72 5.24 5.01 -13.59
N GLY A 73 4.92 4.39 -14.74
CA GLY A 73 5.17 4.98 -16.06
C GLY A 73 6.65 5.18 -16.40
N MET A 74 7.53 4.37 -15.78
CA MET A 74 8.97 4.45 -16.01
C MET A 74 9.38 3.57 -17.19
N PRO A 75 10.45 3.93 -17.92
CA PRO A 75 10.99 3.09 -18.97
C PRO A 75 11.53 1.76 -18.40
N GLU A 76 11.39 0.70 -19.17
CA GLU A 76 12.01 -0.59 -18.85
C GLU A 76 13.42 -0.61 -19.39
N ASP A 77 14.40 -0.76 -18.50
CA ASP A 77 15.81 -0.85 -18.87
C ASP A 77 16.18 -2.34 -19.06
N GLY A 78 16.25 -2.81 -20.29
CA GLY A 78 16.92 -4.04 -20.68
C GLY A 78 16.67 -5.30 -19.82
N GLU A 79 17.66 -6.20 -19.78
CA GLU A 79 17.59 -7.53 -19.15
C GLU A 79 17.84 -7.53 -17.63
N ASN A 80 17.56 -6.47 -16.90
CA ASN A 80 17.74 -6.51 -15.45
C ASN A 80 16.71 -7.45 -14.83
N LYS A 81 17.18 -8.62 -14.38
CA LYS A 81 16.33 -9.64 -13.77
C LYS A 81 15.81 -9.23 -12.40
N GLY A 82 16.44 -8.29 -11.69
CA GLY A 82 15.98 -7.72 -10.43
C GLY A 82 15.60 -8.72 -9.34
N LEU A 83 14.66 -8.30 -8.50
CA LEU A 83 14.16 -9.04 -7.35
C LEU A 83 12.62 -8.94 -7.27
N PHE A 84 12.01 -9.90 -6.60
CA PHE A 84 10.59 -9.88 -6.26
C PHE A 84 10.41 -9.59 -4.77
N ILE A 85 9.70 -8.52 -4.45
CA ILE A 85 9.20 -8.25 -3.09
C ILE A 85 7.79 -8.83 -3.00
N ILE A 86 7.64 -9.92 -2.24
CA ILE A 86 6.36 -10.60 -2.07
C ILE A 86 5.64 -10.02 -0.86
N THR A 87 4.41 -9.62 -1.09
CA THR A 87 3.51 -9.04 -0.11
C THR A 87 2.23 -9.86 0.00
N ASN A 88 1.51 -9.68 1.11
CA ASN A 88 0.18 -10.26 1.29
C ASN A 88 -0.80 -9.14 1.59
N PHE A 89 -1.63 -8.77 0.61
CA PHE A 89 -2.71 -7.80 0.77
C PHE A 89 -4.06 -8.51 0.64
N ASN A 90 -4.90 -8.42 1.66
CA ASN A 90 -6.25 -8.99 1.64
C ASN A 90 -6.31 -10.46 1.16
N LYS A 91 -5.36 -11.29 1.62
CA LYS A 91 -5.18 -12.70 1.22
C LYS A 91 -4.68 -12.90 -0.22
N LEU A 92 -4.34 -11.84 -0.93
CA LEU A 92 -3.70 -11.92 -2.25
C LEU A 92 -2.19 -11.91 -2.09
N ASN A 93 -1.53 -12.92 -2.65
CA ASN A 93 -0.08 -12.95 -2.74
C ASN A 93 0.35 -12.23 -4.03
N ILE A 94 1.04 -11.11 -3.89
CA ILE A 94 1.50 -10.30 -5.00
C ILE A 94 3.01 -10.11 -4.87
N ALA A 95 3.72 -10.33 -5.97
CA ALA A 95 5.13 -10.03 -6.09
C ALA A 95 5.32 -8.73 -6.87
N PHE A 96 6.06 -7.80 -6.30
CA PHE A 96 6.43 -6.56 -6.98
C PHE A 96 7.85 -6.70 -7.52
N HIS A 97 7.98 -6.57 -8.83
CA HIS A 97 9.27 -6.62 -9.51
C HIS A 97 10.00 -5.29 -9.36
N VAL A 98 11.20 -5.34 -8.78
CA VAL A 98 12.10 -4.20 -8.51
C VAL A 98 13.50 -4.50 -9.02
N ASP A 99 14.32 -3.46 -9.22
CA ASP A 99 15.69 -3.66 -9.75
C ASP A 99 16.64 -4.20 -8.69
N ALA A 100 16.63 -3.61 -7.48
CA ALA A 100 17.46 -4.05 -6.36
C ALA A 100 16.84 -3.66 -5.02
N VAL A 101 17.17 -4.41 -3.99
CA VAL A 101 16.90 -4.08 -2.59
C VAL A 101 18.19 -3.60 -1.95
N ILE A 102 18.13 -2.45 -1.28
CA ILE A 102 19.29 -1.78 -0.68
C ILE A 102 19.44 -2.14 0.80
N GLY A 103 18.36 -2.02 1.58
CA GLY A 103 18.38 -2.31 3.00
C GLY A 103 17.12 -1.86 3.73
N ILE A 104 17.12 -2.03 5.06
CA ILE A 104 16.01 -1.61 5.92
C ILE A 104 16.49 -0.42 6.75
N HIS A 105 15.64 0.61 6.79
CA HIS A 105 15.85 1.83 7.57
C HIS A 105 14.77 1.96 8.64
N ARG A 106 15.15 2.34 9.84
CA ARG A 106 14.23 2.77 10.89
C ARG A 106 14.10 4.28 10.83
N VAL A 107 12.89 4.75 10.65
CA VAL A 107 12.59 6.18 10.50
C VAL A 107 11.46 6.57 11.43
N SER A 108 11.57 7.74 12.06
CA SER A 108 10.46 8.30 12.82
C SER A 108 9.35 8.75 11.88
N TRP A 109 8.09 8.52 12.26
CA TRP A 109 6.94 9.05 11.52
C TRP A 109 7.01 10.57 11.32
N GLU A 110 7.63 11.30 12.25
CA GLU A 110 7.81 12.75 12.17
C GLU A 110 8.78 13.18 11.08
N SER A 111 9.70 12.29 10.67
CA SER A 111 10.67 12.55 9.60
C SER A 111 10.11 12.29 8.21
N ILE A 112 8.90 11.74 8.10
CA ILE A 112 8.25 11.48 6.82
C ILE A 112 7.55 12.75 6.36
N ILE A 113 8.05 13.32 5.28
CA ILE A 113 7.48 14.49 4.64
C ILE A 113 6.30 14.06 3.79
N LYS A 114 5.11 14.61 4.05
CA LYS A 114 3.96 14.39 3.17
C LYS A 114 4.16 15.16 1.87
N PRO A 115 3.96 14.53 0.71
CA PRO A 115 3.99 15.24 -0.56
C PRO A 115 2.94 16.35 -0.56
N ASP A 116 3.28 17.53 -1.07
CA ASP A 116 2.32 18.61 -1.21
C ASP A 116 1.32 18.34 -2.37
N SER A 117 0.29 19.18 -2.49
CA SER A 117 -0.76 19.02 -3.49
C SER A 117 -0.27 19.20 -4.94
N THR A 118 0.94 19.70 -5.15
CA THR A 118 1.53 19.85 -6.50
C THR A 118 2.10 18.53 -7.02
N ILE A 119 2.48 17.63 -6.11
CA ILE A 119 2.99 16.29 -6.41
C ILE A 119 1.86 15.26 -6.36
N ASN A 120 0.90 15.46 -5.45
CA ASN A 120 -0.30 14.64 -5.30
C ASN A 120 -1.48 15.32 -5.98
N THR A 121 -1.73 15.04 -7.24
CA THR A 121 -3.06 15.25 -7.81
C THR A 121 -4.03 14.31 -7.10
N GLU A 122 -5.08 14.84 -6.50
CA GLU A 122 -5.98 14.27 -5.47
C GLU A 122 -6.51 12.85 -5.66
N ASN A 123 -6.26 12.22 -6.81
CA ASN A 123 -6.78 10.88 -7.13
C ASN A 123 -5.77 9.89 -7.71
N ASN A 124 -4.48 10.24 -7.88
CA ASN A 124 -3.58 9.37 -8.67
C ASN A 124 -2.16 9.20 -8.12
N SER A 125 -1.88 9.60 -6.90
CA SER A 125 -0.54 9.44 -6.34
C SER A 125 -0.38 8.07 -5.69
N ALA A 126 0.57 7.28 -6.21
CA ALA A 126 1.00 6.04 -5.59
C ALA A 126 2.02 6.25 -4.44
N SER A 127 2.23 7.51 -3.98
CA SER A 127 3.18 7.84 -2.92
C SER A 127 2.46 8.32 -1.66
N THR A 128 2.90 7.82 -0.49
CA THR A 128 2.37 8.20 0.83
C THR A 128 3.26 9.17 1.57
N GLY A 129 4.53 9.24 1.23
CA GLY A 129 5.50 10.10 1.91
C GLY A 129 6.87 10.11 1.24
N VAL A 130 7.72 11.02 1.69
CA VAL A 130 9.11 11.12 1.25
C VAL A 130 10.00 11.16 2.49
N ILE A 131 11.04 10.32 2.51
CA ILE A 131 12.08 10.34 3.53
C ILE A 131 13.32 10.99 2.93
N LYS A 132 13.87 11.96 3.64
CA LYS A 132 15.18 12.54 3.29
C LYS A 132 16.25 11.82 4.11
N MET A 133 17.17 11.16 3.43
CA MET A 133 18.32 10.50 4.03
C MET A 133 19.60 10.97 3.35
N ASP A 134 20.48 11.60 4.11
CA ASP A 134 21.76 12.13 3.62
C ASP A 134 21.60 12.89 2.28
N ASP A 135 22.13 12.33 1.20
CA ASP A 135 22.11 12.93 -0.14
C ASP A 135 20.99 12.39 -1.05
N LYS A 136 20.06 11.57 -0.51
CA LYS A 136 19.01 10.94 -1.32
C LYS A 136 17.62 11.14 -0.73
N LEU A 137 16.63 11.05 -1.61
CA LEU A 137 15.21 11.00 -1.25
C LEU A 137 14.68 9.58 -1.50
N ILE A 138 13.96 9.03 -0.51
CA ILE A 138 13.28 7.74 -0.63
C ILE A 138 11.79 8.02 -0.66
N ILE A 139 11.11 7.67 -1.76
CA ILE A 139 9.67 7.84 -1.92
C ILE A 139 8.97 6.59 -1.39
N ILE A 140 8.15 6.76 -0.35
CA ILE A 140 7.33 5.65 0.18
C ILE A 140 6.13 5.44 -0.73
N LEU A 141 6.01 4.24 -1.29
CA LEU A 141 4.90 3.88 -2.18
C LEU A 141 3.73 3.28 -1.41
N ASP A 142 2.52 3.60 -1.90
CA ASP A 142 1.27 2.98 -1.47
C ASP A 142 0.98 1.75 -2.32
N PHE A 143 1.44 0.61 -1.85
CA PHE A 143 1.26 -0.67 -2.54
C PHE A 143 -0.21 -1.12 -2.56
N GLU A 144 -1.00 -0.76 -1.55
CA GLU A 144 -2.43 -1.07 -1.51
C GLU A 144 -3.17 -0.33 -2.60
N LYS A 145 -2.84 0.95 -2.80
CA LYS A 145 -3.37 1.74 -3.89
C LYS A 145 -2.96 1.18 -5.26
N ILE A 146 -1.68 0.83 -5.44
CA ILE A 146 -1.20 0.21 -6.69
C ILE A 146 -1.99 -1.07 -7.00
N VAL A 147 -2.20 -1.94 -6.00
CA VAL A 147 -3.00 -3.16 -6.16
C VAL A 147 -4.45 -2.85 -6.49
N SER A 148 -5.05 -1.86 -5.83
CA SER A 148 -6.43 -1.42 -6.08
C SER A 148 -6.60 -0.85 -7.49
N ASP A 149 -5.61 -0.14 -8.01
CA ASP A 149 -5.64 0.42 -9.38
C ASP A 149 -5.55 -0.70 -10.45
N ILE A 150 -4.80 -1.77 -10.16
CA ILE A 150 -4.66 -2.94 -11.05
C ILE A 150 -5.90 -3.83 -11.00
N SER A 151 -6.44 -4.07 -9.81
CA SER A 151 -7.61 -4.91 -9.59
C SER A 151 -8.63 -4.14 -8.73
N PRO A 152 -9.50 -3.35 -9.37
CA PRO A 152 -10.49 -2.54 -8.65
C PRO A 152 -11.46 -3.35 -7.79
N GLU A 153 -11.57 -4.65 -8.02
CA GLU A 153 -12.40 -5.56 -7.21
C GLU A 153 -11.79 -5.85 -5.83
N THR A 154 -10.49 -5.62 -5.67
CA THR A 154 -9.79 -5.85 -4.40
C THR A 154 -9.78 -4.63 -3.49
N GLY A 155 -10.07 -3.45 -4.03
CA GLY A 155 -10.22 -2.20 -3.27
C GLY A 155 -11.59 -2.09 -2.64
N LEU A 156 -11.70 -1.41 -1.49
CA LEU A 156 -12.98 -1.00 -0.91
C LEU A 156 -13.64 0.00 -1.88
N LYS A 157 -14.59 -0.48 -2.68
CA LYS A 157 -15.33 0.40 -3.61
C LYS A 157 -16.34 1.23 -2.85
N VAL A 158 -16.14 2.52 -2.84
CA VAL A 158 -17.16 3.50 -2.41
C VAL A 158 -18.42 3.42 -3.31
N SER A 159 -18.27 2.94 -4.58
CA SER A 159 -19.34 2.84 -5.56
C SER A 159 -20.43 1.81 -5.24
N ASP A 160 -20.14 0.82 -4.37
CA ASP A 160 -21.16 -0.18 -4.01
C ASP A 160 -22.20 0.37 -3.04
N VAL A 161 -21.95 1.54 -2.44
CA VAL A 161 -22.90 2.21 -1.56
C VAL A 161 -24.05 2.83 -2.37
N ASP A 162 -23.79 3.28 -3.60
CA ASP A 162 -24.80 3.91 -4.48
C ASP A 162 -25.82 2.89 -5.02
N ASN A 163 -25.48 1.60 -5.02
CA ASN A 163 -26.35 0.50 -5.46
C ASN A 163 -27.11 -0.19 -4.30
N MET A 164 -26.93 0.27 -3.07
CA MET A 164 -27.72 -0.27 -1.96
C MET A 164 -29.15 0.17 -2.06
N VAL A 165 -30.01 -0.80 -2.39
CA VAL A 165 -31.47 -0.65 -2.40
C VAL A 165 -31.92 0.09 -1.13
N SER A 166 -32.77 1.11 -1.31
CA SER A 166 -33.43 1.84 -0.22
C SER A 166 -34.09 0.86 0.77
N ARG A 167 -33.40 0.59 1.87
CA ARG A 167 -33.97 -0.14 3.02
C ARG A 167 -34.44 0.88 4.03
N GLU A 168 -35.59 0.61 4.66
CA GLU A 168 -35.97 1.36 5.86
C GLU A 168 -34.88 1.21 6.91
N ARG A 169 -34.29 2.33 7.31
CA ARG A 169 -33.21 2.37 8.30
C ARG A 169 -33.81 2.73 9.64
N CYS A 170 -33.40 2.03 10.69
CA CYS A 170 -33.77 2.38 12.06
C CYS A 170 -32.80 3.45 12.60
N ASP A 171 -33.27 4.26 13.54
CA ASP A 171 -32.50 5.28 14.25
C ASP A 171 -31.67 4.69 15.42
N SER A 172 -31.40 3.37 15.41
CA SER A 172 -30.58 2.74 16.41
C SER A 172 -29.16 3.31 16.38
N PRO A 173 -28.55 3.60 17.53
CA PRO A 173 -27.18 4.11 17.60
C PRO A 173 -26.18 3.08 17.09
N ILE A 174 -25.24 3.52 16.26
CA ILE A 174 -24.11 2.73 15.79
C ILE A 174 -22.86 3.23 16.50
N LEU A 175 -22.27 2.37 17.31
CA LEU A 175 -21.00 2.66 17.96
C LEU A 175 -19.84 2.33 17.03
N ILE A 176 -18.94 3.30 16.81
CA ILE A 176 -17.73 3.15 16.01
C ILE A 176 -16.55 3.16 16.98
N ALA A 177 -15.84 2.04 17.08
CA ALA A 177 -14.61 1.92 17.85
C ALA A 177 -13.43 1.66 16.92
N GLU A 178 -12.67 2.70 16.60
CA GLU A 178 -11.53 2.68 15.66
C GLU A 178 -10.45 3.60 16.21
N ASP A 179 -9.22 3.09 16.33
CA ASP A 179 -8.06 3.80 16.86
C ASP A 179 -7.35 4.68 15.82
N SER A 180 -7.59 4.43 14.54
CA SER A 180 -7.09 5.26 13.45
C SER A 180 -8.03 6.43 13.17
N PRO A 181 -7.63 7.71 13.40
CA PRO A 181 -8.48 8.87 13.10
C PRO A 181 -8.91 8.97 11.63
N LEU A 182 -8.07 8.48 10.72
CA LEU A 182 -8.38 8.47 9.30
C LEU A 182 -9.45 7.44 8.98
N LEU A 183 -9.31 6.22 9.49
CA LEU A 183 -10.25 5.13 9.27
C LEU A 183 -11.59 5.43 9.93
N SER A 184 -11.58 5.95 11.16
CA SER A 184 -12.77 6.41 11.87
C SER A 184 -13.57 7.44 11.06
N ARG A 185 -12.88 8.43 10.47
CA ARG A 185 -13.49 9.43 9.60
C ARG A 185 -14.09 8.82 8.34
N LEU A 186 -13.38 7.91 7.67
CA LEU A 186 -13.86 7.21 6.47
C LEU A 186 -15.11 6.37 6.77
N ILE A 187 -15.08 5.59 7.84
CA ILE A 187 -16.24 4.77 8.28
C ILE A 187 -17.44 5.67 8.56
N THR A 188 -17.22 6.76 9.29
CA THR A 188 -18.26 7.74 9.62
C THR A 188 -18.89 8.35 8.35
N ASP A 189 -18.07 8.76 7.39
CA ASP A 189 -18.53 9.36 6.13
C ASP A 189 -19.30 8.34 5.28
N TRP A 190 -18.88 7.09 5.24
CA TRP A 190 -19.59 6.03 4.53
C TRP A 190 -20.95 5.71 5.17
N LEU A 191 -20.99 5.60 6.49
CA LEU A 191 -22.25 5.36 7.20
C LEU A 191 -23.22 6.52 7.01
N LYS A 192 -22.75 7.78 7.04
CA LYS A 192 -23.57 8.96 6.73
C LYS A 192 -24.08 8.95 5.31
N LYS A 193 -23.23 8.65 4.31
CA LYS A 193 -23.65 8.49 2.90
C LYS A 193 -24.66 7.36 2.73
N ALA A 194 -24.51 6.28 3.49
CA ALA A 194 -25.48 5.18 3.53
C ALA A 194 -26.79 5.55 4.26
N GLY A 195 -26.91 6.77 4.82
CA GLY A 195 -28.10 7.30 5.46
C GLY A 195 -28.25 6.96 6.95
N TYR A 196 -27.18 6.53 7.61
CA TYR A 196 -27.16 6.37 9.06
C TYR A 196 -26.71 7.68 9.71
N THR A 197 -27.53 8.23 10.62
CA THR A 197 -27.30 9.55 11.23
C THR A 197 -26.91 9.47 12.71
N ASN A 198 -27.29 8.38 13.40
CA ASN A 198 -27.04 8.19 14.83
C ASN A 198 -25.75 7.40 15.05
N LEU A 199 -24.61 8.10 14.90
CA LEU A 199 -23.27 7.53 15.04
C LEU A 199 -22.61 8.02 16.33
N ILE A 200 -22.00 7.10 17.10
CA ILE A 200 -21.35 7.35 18.39
C ILE A 200 -19.89 6.93 18.30
#